data_4d47e61e28eda6a84ae0c4339dd9ce51
#
_entry.id   4d47e61e28eda6a84ae0c4339dd9ce51
#
_cell.length_a   1.000
_cell.length_b   1.000
_cell.length_c   1.000
_cell.angle_alpha   90.00
_cell.angle_beta   90.00
_cell.angle_gamma   90.00
#
_symmetry.space_group_name_H-M   'P 1'
#
loop_
_entity.id
_entity.type
_entity.pdbx_description
1 polymer ?
#
loop_
_entity_poly.entity_id
_entity_poly.type
_entity_poly.pdbx_seq_one_letter_code
_entity_poly.pdbx_strand_id
1 'polypeptide(L)'
;MDGFLTNRLAYSLKSHHTTRAAGKDCAKQEGNMHYRVVIFGVKDTTAEIVRFVQEKLCPVDLVVTIHPDVLSGNQVSGYEGLSWLEDKYGIPVYETHSYGLKDEETTKFFAENTFELGISMGWQRLLPGFVLSRFSEGVFGFHGNCAYLPFGRGRSPLNWSIILGDTRFNLNLFQYDEKADSPNVFASEMCAITPHDTVRTMQYKNMLVSKRLIAKLIAAHQAGTVSVHRESRDFDSWYNKRTAADGKLDFHDRTRNLYNLIRGVTRPFPGAFCFCNGEKITVWSAHPFDEMLDFSMYAPGEIIDIFDKKLIVRT
;
A
#
# COMPACT_ATOMS: atom_id res chain seq x y z
N MET A 1 -5.47 2.88 -45.22
CA MET A 1 -6.30 1.67 -45.26
C MET A 1 -6.06 0.98 -43.93
N ASP A 2 -6.71 1.38 -42.94
CA ASP A 2 -8.01 1.05 -42.33
C ASP A 2 -7.98 -0.27 -41.56
N GLY A 3 -8.27 -0.18 -40.26
CA GLY A 3 -8.84 -1.24 -39.51
C GLY A 3 -8.42 -1.38 -38.06
N PHE A 4 -8.58 -0.34 -37.20
CA PHE A 4 -8.58 -0.54 -35.76
C PHE A 4 -9.97 -0.98 -35.30
N LEU A 5 -10.11 -2.25 -34.95
CA LEU A 5 -11.31 -2.82 -34.34
C LEU A 5 -11.39 -2.44 -32.85
N THR A 6 -12.27 -1.49 -32.54
CA THR A 6 -12.71 -1.18 -31.17
C THR A 6 -13.75 -2.20 -30.72
N ASN A 7 -13.39 -3.11 -29.82
CA ASN A 7 -14.35 -3.95 -29.11
C ASN A 7 -14.85 -3.21 -27.86
N ARG A 8 -16.00 -2.56 -27.96
CA ARG A 8 -16.78 -2.05 -26.81
C ARG A 8 -17.65 -3.19 -26.28
N LEU A 9 -17.29 -3.73 -25.14
CA LEU A 9 -18.22 -4.51 -24.30
C LEU A 9 -19.12 -3.53 -23.55
N ALA A 10 -20.34 -3.38 -24.04
CA ALA A 10 -21.41 -2.66 -23.37
C ALA A 10 -22.06 -3.56 -22.32
N TYR A 11 -21.82 -3.27 -21.03
CA TYR A 11 -22.64 -3.81 -19.95
C TYR A 11 -23.85 -2.90 -19.75
N SER A 12 -25.04 -3.47 -20.02
CA SER A 12 -26.34 -2.85 -19.75
C SER A 12 -26.60 -2.85 -18.25
N LEU A 13 -26.48 -1.68 -17.60
CA LEU A 13 -26.92 -1.48 -16.24
C LEU A 13 -28.38 -1.06 -16.24
N LYS A 14 -29.28 -1.94 -15.79
CA LYS A 14 -30.63 -1.57 -15.38
C LYS A 14 -30.56 -0.87 -14.01
N SER A 15 -30.73 0.45 -14.03
CA SER A 15 -30.85 1.27 -12.84
C SER A 15 -32.23 1.07 -12.19
N HIS A 16 -32.25 0.50 -11.00
CA HIS A 16 -33.37 0.68 -10.07
C HIS A 16 -33.00 1.83 -9.12
N HIS A 17 -33.46 3.02 -9.47
CA HIS A 17 -33.48 4.15 -8.56
C HIS A 17 -34.64 3.95 -7.55
N THR A 18 -34.32 3.62 -6.33
CA THR A 18 -35.17 3.92 -5.16
C THR A 18 -34.56 5.11 -4.45
N THR A 19 -35.19 6.27 -4.66
CA THR A 19 -34.93 7.50 -3.91
C THR A 19 -35.31 7.26 -2.44
N ARG A 20 -34.32 7.18 -1.56
CA ARG A 20 -34.51 7.30 -0.12
C ARG A 20 -34.25 8.75 0.29
N ALA A 21 -35.29 9.37 0.85
CA ALA A 21 -35.28 10.72 1.37
C ALA A 21 -34.21 10.92 2.45
N ALA A 22 -33.46 12.03 2.36
CA ALA A 22 -32.56 12.49 3.40
C ALA A 22 -33.38 12.90 4.65
N GLY A 23 -33.24 12.14 5.72
CA GLY A 23 -33.69 12.49 7.06
C GLY A 23 -32.49 12.69 7.96
N LYS A 24 -32.34 13.93 8.46
CA LYS A 24 -31.45 14.29 9.56
C LYS A 24 -31.89 13.51 10.80
N ASP A 25 -30.89 12.93 11.45
CA ASP A 25 -30.66 12.69 12.85
C ASP A 25 -29.86 11.38 13.00
N CYS A 26 -28.57 11.53 13.17
CA CYS A 26 -27.72 10.42 13.61
C CYS A 26 -27.94 10.25 15.12
N ALA A 27 -29.14 9.78 15.48
CA ALA A 27 -29.40 9.25 16.81
C ALA A 27 -28.65 7.92 16.90
N LYS A 28 -27.85 7.75 17.96
CA LYS A 28 -27.23 6.48 18.35
C LYS A 28 -28.31 5.37 18.27
N GLN A 29 -28.28 4.58 17.21
CA GLN A 29 -29.08 3.36 17.15
C GLN A 29 -28.41 2.36 18.10
N GLU A 30 -28.99 2.20 19.28
CA GLU A 30 -28.72 1.08 20.16
C GLU A 30 -29.31 -0.18 19.49
N GLY A 31 -28.45 -0.92 18.78
CA GLY A 31 -28.81 -2.17 18.13
C GLY A 31 -27.61 -2.81 17.46
N ASN A 32 -27.53 -4.13 17.51
CA ASN A 32 -26.50 -4.92 16.84
C ASN A 32 -26.56 -4.66 15.32
N MET A 33 -25.57 -3.92 14.80
CA MET A 33 -25.45 -3.66 13.36
C MET A 33 -24.71 -4.80 12.68
N HIS A 34 -25.10 -5.07 11.43
CA HIS A 34 -24.44 -6.04 10.58
C HIS A 34 -23.78 -5.32 9.39
N TYR A 35 -22.46 -5.47 9.26
CA TYR A 35 -21.67 -4.84 8.22
C TYR A 35 -21.09 -5.90 7.27
N ARG A 36 -21.38 -5.79 5.98
CA ARG A 36 -20.93 -6.75 4.98
C ARG A 36 -19.50 -6.46 4.52
N VAL A 37 -19.20 -5.22 4.13
CA VAL A 37 -17.89 -4.81 3.64
C VAL A 37 -17.37 -3.66 4.49
N VAL A 38 -16.26 -3.91 5.18
CA VAL A 38 -15.60 -2.95 6.07
C VAL A 38 -14.18 -2.67 5.58
N ILE A 39 -13.78 -1.39 5.52
CA ILE A 39 -12.43 -1.00 5.11
C ILE A 39 -11.70 -0.33 6.26
N PHE A 40 -10.52 -0.88 6.61
CA PHE A 40 -9.61 -0.32 7.60
C PHE A 40 -8.50 0.50 6.93
N GLY A 41 -8.25 1.72 7.41
CA GLY A 41 -7.12 2.48 6.94
C GLY A 41 -7.09 3.92 7.42
N VAL A 42 -5.97 4.60 7.14
CA VAL A 42 -5.66 5.93 7.66
C VAL A 42 -4.94 6.81 6.64
N LYS A 43 -5.04 6.47 5.33
CA LYS A 43 -4.21 7.08 4.29
C LYS A 43 -5.00 7.49 3.06
N ASP A 44 -4.37 8.29 2.21
CA ASP A 44 -4.79 8.59 0.84
C ASP A 44 -5.09 7.32 0.02
N THR A 45 -4.25 6.29 0.18
CA THR A 45 -4.47 4.98 -0.45
C THR A 45 -5.74 4.29 0.05
N THR A 46 -6.13 4.50 1.30
CA THR A 46 -7.41 4.01 1.84
C THR A 46 -8.58 4.72 1.15
N ALA A 47 -8.54 6.04 1.09
CA ALA A 47 -9.57 6.85 0.41
C ALA A 47 -9.75 6.42 -1.06
N GLU A 48 -8.64 6.16 -1.75
CA GLU A 48 -8.63 5.69 -3.14
C GLU A 48 -9.31 4.31 -3.29
N ILE A 49 -9.09 3.39 -2.35
CA ILE A 49 -9.71 2.06 -2.36
C ILE A 49 -11.19 2.14 -1.97
N VAL A 50 -11.55 2.93 -0.95
CA VAL A 50 -12.96 3.14 -0.58
C VAL A 50 -13.74 3.67 -1.78
N ARG A 51 -13.22 4.70 -2.46
CA ARG A 51 -13.83 5.25 -3.67
C ARG A 51 -13.98 4.18 -4.76
N PHE A 52 -12.94 3.41 -5.01
CA PHE A 52 -12.96 2.36 -6.04
C PHE A 52 -14.00 1.27 -5.72
N VAL A 53 -14.06 0.77 -4.49
CA VAL A 53 -15.03 -0.25 -4.08
C VAL A 53 -16.45 0.31 -4.18
N GLN A 54 -16.71 1.47 -3.58
CA GLN A 54 -18.01 2.12 -3.55
C GLN A 54 -18.57 2.44 -4.93
N GLU A 55 -17.73 2.97 -5.84
CA GLU A 55 -18.20 3.42 -7.15
C GLU A 55 -18.23 2.33 -8.22
N LYS A 56 -17.45 1.25 -8.05
CA LYS A 56 -17.20 0.27 -9.12
C LYS A 56 -17.58 -1.17 -8.77
N LEU A 57 -17.66 -1.53 -7.49
CA LEU A 57 -17.84 -2.92 -7.09
C LEU A 57 -19.11 -3.15 -6.26
N CYS A 58 -19.17 -2.58 -5.07
CA CYS A 58 -20.31 -2.74 -4.16
C CYS A 58 -20.32 -1.61 -3.12
N PRO A 59 -21.44 -1.41 -2.40
CA PRO A 59 -21.48 -0.51 -1.26
C PRO A 59 -20.44 -0.91 -0.20
N VAL A 60 -19.79 0.11 0.38
CA VAL A 60 -18.96 -0.01 1.58
C VAL A 60 -19.84 0.35 2.77
N ASP A 61 -19.98 -0.56 3.74
CA ASP A 61 -20.90 -0.38 4.85
C ASP A 61 -20.26 0.37 6.03
N LEU A 62 -18.92 0.31 6.16
CA LEU A 62 -18.19 0.98 7.23
C LEU A 62 -16.73 1.23 6.83
N VAL A 63 -16.20 2.40 7.21
CA VAL A 63 -14.77 2.67 7.22
C VAL A 63 -14.30 2.81 8.67
N VAL A 64 -13.23 2.08 9.03
CA VAL A 64 -12.59 2.18 10.34
C VAL A 64 -11.28 2.93 10.18
N THR A 65 -11.15 4.06 10.88
CA THR A 65 -9.96 4.92 10.85
C THR A 65 -9.58 5.37 12.26
N ILE A 66 -8.53 6.17 12.38
CA ILE A 66 -8.11 6.74 13.65
C ILE A 66 -8.58 8.19 13.77
N HIS A 67 -8.99 8.57 14.98
CA HIS A 67 -9.27 9.98 15.30
C HIS A 67 -8.00 10.82 15.15
N PRO A 68 -8.08 12.06 14.61
CA PRO A 68 -6.90 12.93 14.43
C PRO A 68 -6.03 13.11 15.68
N ASP A 69 -6.61 13.11 16.86
CA ASP A 69 -5.89 13.28 18.12
C ASP A 69 -4.87 12.14 18.40
N VAL A 70 -5.08 10.97 17.82
CA VAL A 70 -4.17 9.81 17.92
C VAL A 70 -2.86 10.06 17.19
N LEU A 71 -2.82 11.03 16.26
CA LEU A 71 -1.63 11.38 15.48
C LEU A 71 -0.55 12.07 16.28
N SER A 72 -0.88 12.75 17.38
CA SER A 72 0.05 13.55 18.20
C SER A 72 1.26 12.76 18.74
N GLY A 73 1.19 11.42 18.74
CA GLY A 73 2.29 10.50 19.10
C GLY A 73 2.73 9.55 17.99
N ASN A 74 2.11 9.61 16.80
CA ASN A 74 2.33 8.66 15.71
C ASN A 74 2.53 9.38 14.37
N GLN A 75 3.75 9.37 13.84
CA GLN A 75 3.98 9.83 12.47
C GLN A 75 3.43 8.79 11.49
N VAL A 76 2.31 9.11 10.83
CA VAL A 76 1.72 8.31 9.75
C VAL A 76 2.00 9.02 8.42
N SER A 77 2.92 8.48 7.65
CA SER A 77 3.20 9.00 6.30
C SER A 77 2.00 8.77 5.38
N GLY A 78 1.52 9.83 4.72
CA GLY A 78 0.36 9.76 3.84
C GLY A 78 -0.97 9.68 4.59
N TYR A 79 -1.01 10.15 5.86
CA TYR A 79 -2.27 10.27 6.59
C TYR A 79 -3.25 11.16 5.83
N GLU A 80 -4.51 10.71 5.79
CA GLU A 80 -5.65 11.46 5.31
C GLU A 80 -6.83 11.24 6.25
N GLY A 81 -7.45 12.32 6.72
CA GLY A 81 -8.72 12.24 7.45
C GLY A 81 -9.81 11.69 6.52
N LEU A 82 -10.58 10.72 6.99
CA LEU A 82 -11.55 10.01 6.14
C LEU A 82 -13.01 10.35 6.44
N SER A 83 -13.28 11.24 7.40
CA SER A 83 -14.64 11.65 7.79
C SER A 83 -15.48 12.23 6.64
N TRP A 84 -14.85 12.86 5.66
CA TRP A 84 -15.51 13.38 4.45
C TRP A 84 -16.23 12.29 3.61
N LEU A 85 -15.93 11.00 3.84
CA LEU A 85 -16.62 9.89 3.17
C LEU A 85 -18.09 9.78 3.59
N GLU A 86 -18.44 10.20 4.82
CA GLU A 86 -19.84 10.29 5.27
C GLU A 86 -20.60 11.31 4.44
N ASP A 87 -20.05 12.52 4.29
CA ASP A 87 -20.70 13.61 3.55
C ASP A 87 -20.86 13.27 2.06
N LYS A 88 -19.85 12.64 1.49
CA LYS A 88 -19.79 12.40 0.04
C LYS A 88 -20.57 11.16 -0.40
N TYR A 89 -20.47 10.08 0.37
CA TYR A 89 -21.00 8.77 -0.02
C TYR A 89 -22.03 8.19 0.94
N GLY A 90 -22.27 8.84 2.09
CA GLY A 90 -23.11 8.31 3.15
C GLY A 90 -22.53 7.05 3.83
N ILE A 91 -21.21 6.86 3.74
CA ILE A 91 -20.54 5.72 4.35
C ILE A 91 -20.21 6.06 5.81
N PRO A 92 -20.72 5.32 6.80
CA PRO A 92 -20.33 5.52 8.19
C PRO A 92 -18.81 5.42 8.40
N VAL A 93 -18.24 6.35 9.16
CA VAL A 93 -16.81 6.34 9.51
C VAL A 93 -16.67 6.20 11.02
N TYR A 94 -16.09 5.06 11.45
CA TYR A 94 -15.76 4.83 12.84
C TYR A 94 -14.32 5.30 13.12
N GLU A 95 -14.16 6.33 13.94
CA GLU A 95 -12.88 6.89 14.33
C GLU A 95 -12.47 6.38 15.72
N THR A 96 -11.48 5.49 15.79
CA THR A 96 -10.96 4.97 17.07
C THR A 96 -9.95 5.92 17.70
N HIS A 97 -9.96 6.04 19.02
CA HIS A 97 -8.95 6.75 19.80
C HIS A 97 -7.72 5.90 20.15
N SER A 98 -7.65 4.67 19.69
CA SER A 98 -6.51 3.78 19.86
C SER A 98 -6.06 3.17 18.53
N TYR A 99 -4.86 3.51 18.03
CA TYR A 99 -4.33 2.93 16.80
C TYR A 99 -4.16 1.39 16.87
N GLY A 100 -4.15 0.84 18.08
CA GLY A 100 -4.18 -0.60 18.31
C GLY A 100 -5.57 -1.20 18.47
N LEU A 101 -6.65 -0.40 18.33
CA LEU A 101 -8.05 -0.80 18.52
C LEU A 101 -8.33 -1.39 19.91
N LYS A 102 -7.67 -0.87 20.97
CA LYS A 102 -7.70 -1.45 22.33
C LYS A 102 -8.38 -0.57 23.38
N ASP A 103 -8.93 0.57 22.97
CA ASP A 103 -9.74 1.40 23.86
C ASP A 103 -11.10 0.72 24.13
N GLU A 104 -11.74 1.11 25.24
CA GLU A 104 -12.97 0.51 25.72
C GLU A 104 -14.13 0.68 24.73
N GLU A 105 -14.25 1.87 24.12
CA GLU A 105 -15.29 2.19 23.17
C GLU A 105 -15.16 1.32 21.91
N THR A 106 -13.95 1.21 21.36
CA THR A 106 -13.65 0.37 20.20
C THR A 106 -13.88 -1.11 20.52
N THR A 107 -13.48 -1.57 21.70
CA THR A 107 -13.71 -2.95 22.13
C THR A 107 -15.21 -3.26 22.21
N LYS A 108 -15.98 -2.35 22.80
CA LYS A 108 -17.44 -2.46 22.88
C LYS A 108 -18.08 -2.44 21.47
N PHE A 109 -17.65 -1.51 20.60
CA PHE A 109 -18.14 -1.43 19.23
C PHE A 109 -18.00 -2.74 18.47
N PHE A 110 -16.81 -3.35 18.50
CA PHE A 110 -16.59 -4.65 17.83
C PHE A 110 -17.33 -5.80 18.52
N ALA A 111 -17.54 -5.77 19.84
CA ALA A 111 -18.27 -6.79 20.57
C ALA A 111 -19.77 -6.78 20.24
N GLU A 112 -20.37 -5.62 20.03
CA GLU A 112 -21.79 -5.42 19.81
C GLU A 112 -22.22 -5.58 18.34
N ASN A 113 -21.27 -5.53 17.38
CA ASN A 113 -21.58 -5.59 15.96
C ASN A 113 -21.07 -6.88 15.31
N THR A 114 -21.64 -7.21 14.14
CA THR A 114 -21.25 -8.36 13.33
C THR A 114 -20.72 -7.92 11.97
N PHE A 115 -19.73 -8.66 11.43
CA PHE A 115 -19.02 -8.27 10.22
C PHE A 115 -18.82 -9.49 9.31
N GLU A 116 -18.87 -9.30 8.01
CA GLU A 116 -18.60 -10.37 7.05
C GLU A 116 -17.14 -10.28 6.56
N LEU A 117 -16.82 -9.29 5.76
CA LEU A 117 -15.53 -9.11 5.09
C LEU A 117 -14.86 -7.82 5.52
N GLY A 118 -13.60 -7.92 5.93
CA GLY A 118 -12.72 -6.78 6.18
C GLY A 118 -11.64 -6.64 5.11
N ILE A 119 -11.35 -5.40 4.69
CA ILE A 119 -10.24 -5.06 3.80
C ILE A 119 -9.36 -4.02 4.50
N SER A 120 -8.09 -4.34 4.70
CA SER A 120 -7.11 -3.43 5.31
C SER A 120 -6.21 -2.82 4.23
N MET A 121 -6.33 -1.50 4.04
CA MET A 121 -5.48 -0.73 3.13
C MET A 121 -4.93 0.51 3.83
N GLY A 122 -3.61 0.51 4.09
CA GLY A 122 -2.96 1.64 4.74
C GLY A 122 -3.05 1.67 6.27
N TRP A 123 -3.61 0.67 6.90
CA TRP A 123 -3.51 0.45 8.35
C TRP A 123 -2.12 -0.09 8.70
N GLN A 124 -1.41 0.55 9.65
CA GLN A 124 0.01 0.26 9.90
C GLN A 124 0.27 -0.46 11.23
N ARG A 125 -0.76 -1.04 11.83
CA ARG A 125 -0.68 -1.82 13.07
C ARG A 125 -1.32 -3.18 12.86
N LEU A 126 -0.94 -4.14 13.69
CA LEU A 126 -1.66 -5.42 13.75
C LEU A 126 -3.07 -5.18 14.28
N LEU A 127 -4.04 -5.84 13.67
CA LEU A 127 -5.40 -5.89 14.20
C LEU A 127 -5.45 -6.92 15.32
N PRO A 128 -6.07 -6.62 16.48
CA PRO A 128 -6.17 -7.56 17.59
C PRO A 128 -7.03 -8.78 17.24
N GLY A 129 -6.74 -9.93 17.83
CA GLY A 129 -7.48 -11.18 17.61
C GLY A 129 -8.97 -11.04 17.88
N PHE A 130 -9.36 -10.25 18.90
CA PHE A 130 -10.78 -10.02 19.21
C PHE A 130 -11.51 -9.26 18.08
N VAL A 131 -10.83 -8.40 17.32
CA VAL A 131 -11.37 -7.74 16.12
C VAL A 131 -11.45 -8.75 14.98
N LEU A 132 -10.36 -9.46 14.70
CA LEU A 132 -10.30 -10.43 13.60
C LEU A 132 -11.37 -11.52 13.72
N SER A 133 -11.62 -12.01 14.94
CA SER A 133 -12.64 -13.04 15.22
C SER A 133 -14.10 -12.60 14.99
N ARG A 134 -14.33 -11.29 14.78
CA ARG A 134 -15.68 -10.76 14.52
C ARG A 134 -16.06 -10.79 13.05
N PHE A 135 -15.13 -11.10 12.17
CA PHE A 135 -15.34 -11.17 10.72
C PHE A 135 -15.53 -12.61 10.27
N SER A 136 -16.72 -12.94 9.77
CA SER A 136 -17.07 -14.32 9.37
C SER A 136 -16.24 -14.84 8.19
N GLU A 137 -15.84 -13.97 7.26
CA GLU A 137 -14.94 -14.29 6.14
C GLU A 137 -13.49 -13.84 6.39
N GLY A 138 -13.27 -13.10 7.49
CA GLY A 138 -11.96 -12.61 7.88
C GLY A 138 -11.64 -11.20 7.36
N VAL A 139 -10.44 -10.73 7.72
CA VAL A 139 -9.90 -9.45 7.29
C VAL A 139 -8.72 -9.70 6.38
N PHE A 140 -8.69 -9.05 5.22
CA PHE A 140 -7.67 -9.22 4.20
C PHE A 140 -6.82 -7.96 4.05
N GLY A 141 -5.52 -8.12 3.92
CA GLY A 141 -4.59 -7.04 3.70
C GLY A 141 -3.52 -7.40 2.70
N PHE A 142 -2.61 -6.47 2.46
CA PHE A 142 -1.61 -6.58 1.41
C PHE A 142 -0.20 -6.66 1.95
N HIS A 143 0.58 -7.58 1.41
CA HIS A 143 2.03 -7.59 1.53
C HIS A 143 2.66 -7.98 0.21
N GLY A 144 3.65 -7.22 -0.22
CA GLY A 144 4.32 -7.49 -1.49
C GLY A 144 5.83 -7.59 -1.34
N ASN A 145 6.45 -8.37 -2.22
CA ASN A 145 7.90 -8.53 -2.33
C ASN A 145 8.25 -9.10 -3.72
N CYS A 146 9.49 -9.50 -3.95
CA CYS A 146 9.91 -10.10 -5.24
C CYS A 146 9.44 -11.55 -5.44
N ALA A 147 8.85 -12.18 -4.42
CA ALA A 147 8.42 -13.58 -4.43
C ALA A 147 7.07 -13.76 -3.73
N TYR A 148 6.72 -14.98 -3.37
CA TYR A 148 5.50 -15.29 -2.60
C TYR A 148 5.81 -15.32 -1.10
N LEU A 149 4.79 -15.02 -0.27
CA LEU A 149 4.91 -15.21 1.18
C LEU A 149 5.25 -16.68 1.51
N PRO A 150 6.02 -16.93 2.57
CA PRO A 150 6.49 -16.01 3.62
C PRO A 150 7.83 -15.31 3.34
N PHE A 151 8.31 -15.30 2.11
CA PHE A 151 9.53 -14.58 1.75
C PHE A 151 9.29 -13.06 1.78
N GLY A 152 10.27 -12.29 2.33
CA GLY A 152 10.25 -10.83 2.30
C GLY A 152 9.23 -10.16 3.20
N ARG A 153 8.91 -10.75 4.35
CA ARG A 153 8.11 -10.11 5.40
C ARG A 153 8.79 -8.84 5.94
N GLY A 154 8.10 -8.07 6.75
CA GLY A 154 8.65 -6.93 7.48
C GLY A 154 8.38 -5.59 6.81
N ARG A 155 9.38 -4.69 6.83
CA ARG A 155 9.15 -3.27 6.54
C ARG A 155 9.62 -2.85 5.15
N SER A 156 8.76 -2.05 4.46
CA SER A 156 9.07 -1.37 3.19
C SER A 156 9.56 -2.31 2.07
N PRO A 157 8.90 -3.46 1.84
CA PRO A 157 9.37 -4.45 0.87
C PRO A 157 9.46 -3.87 -0.55
N LEU A 158 8.57 -2.94 -0.94
CA LEU A 158 8.61 -2.28 -2.24
C LEU A 158 9.91 -1.50 -2.47
N ASN A 159 10.37 -0.76 -1.46
CA ASN A 159 11.64 -0.05 -1.54
C ASN A 159 12.80 -1.04 -1.64
N TRP A 160 12.78 -2.10 -0.81
CA TRP A 160 13.81 -3.12 -0.82
C TRP A 160 13.91 -3.82 -2.17
N SER A 161 12.79 -4.19 -2.79
CA SER A 161 12.80 -4.82 -4.12
C SER A 161 13.48 -3.93 -5.17
N ILE A 162 13.27 -2.61 -5.13
CA ILE A 162 13.96 -1.69 -6.05
C ILE A 162 15.46 -1.60 -5.73
N ILE A 163 15.79 -1.42 -4.45
CA ILE A 163 17.20 -1.26 -3.98
C ILE A 163 18.02 -2.50 -4.31
N LEU A 164 17.46 -3.68 -4.10
CA LEU A 164 18.11 -4.95 -4.40
C LEU A 164 18.18 -5.28 -5.89
N GLY A 165 17.49 -4.50 -6.73
CA GLY A 165 17.51 -4.69 -8.18
C GLY A 165 16.62 -5.82 -8.66
N ASP A 166 15.59 -6.17 -7.90
CA ASP A 166 14.59 -7.13 -8.35
C ASP A 166 13.92 -6.66 -9.64
N THR A 167 13.53 -7.60 -10.48
CA THR A 167 12.88 -7.33 -11.78
C THR A 167 11.38 -7.49 -11.74
N ARG A 168 10.83 -7.95 -10.63
CA ARG A 168 9.40 -8.18 -10.41
C ARG A 168 9.01 -7.89 -8.98
N PHE A 169 7.75 -7.51 -8.81
CA PHE A 169 7.12 -7.33 -7.51
C PHE A 169 5.81 -8.11 -7.50
N ASN A 170 5.66 -9.02 -6.55
CA ASN A 170 4.48 -9.84 -6.33
C ASN A 170 3.69 -9.28 -5.16
N LEU A 171 2.46 -8.83 -5.40
CA LEU A 171 1.57 -8.38 -4.36
C LEU A 171 0.66 -9.52 -3.93
N ASN A 172 0.69 -9.86 -2.66
CA ASN A 172 -0.16 -10.88 -2.06
C ASN A 172 -1.32 -10.19 -1.32
N LEU A 173 -2.55 -10.60 -1.60
CA LEU A 173 -3.72 -10.34 -0.77
C LEU A 173 -3.93 -11.55 0.11
N PHE A 174 -3.79 -11.38 1.43
CA PHE A 174 -3.78 -12.48 2.38
C PHE A 174 -4.71 -12.19 3.57
N GLN A 175 -5.23 -13.24 4.17
CA GLN A 175 -6.07 -13.14 5.36
C GLN A 175 -5.19 -12.88 6.59
N TYR A 176 -5.57 -11.90 7.37
CA TYR A 176 -4.90 -11.59 8.63
C TYR A 176 -5.17 -12.66 9.68
N ASP A 177 -4.14 -12.96 10.43
CA ASP A 177 -4.22 -13.64 11.72
C ASP A 177 -3.46 -12.81 12.78
N GLU A 178 -3.25 -13.35 13.96
CA GLU A 178 -2.53 -12.65 15.04
C GLU A 178 -1.04 -12.44 14.75
N LYS A 179 -0.51 -13.07 13.70
CA LYS A 179 0.89 -12.96 13.28
C LYS A 179 1.02 -12.00 12.11
N ALA A 180 2.11 -11.25 12.07
CA ALA A 180 2.40 -10.38 10.93
C ALA A 180 2.67 -11.19 9.65
N ASP A 181 2.09 -10.70 8.53
CA ASP A 181 2.32 -11.24 7.19
C ASP A 181 2.10 -12.76 7.11
N SER A 182 0.91 -13.20 7.53
CA SER A 182 0.50 -14.61 7.51
C SER A 182 0.57 -15.21 6.11
N PRO A 183 0.94 -16.49 5.97
CA PRO A 183 0.96 -17.17 4.68
C PRO A 183 -0.42 -17.61 4.16
N ASN A 184 -1.53 -17.22 4.78
CA ASN A 184 -2.88 -17.55 4.32
C ASN A 184 -3.29 -16.63 3.16
N VAL A 185 -2.87 -16.97 1.94
CA VAL A 185 -3.03 -16.13 0.74
C VAL A 185 -4.36 -16.41 0.06
N PHE A 186 -5.12 -15.35 -0.24
CA PHE A 186 -6.30 -15.42 -1.09
C PHE A 186 -5.89 -15.42 -2.57
N ALA A 187 -5.08 -14.45 -2.97
CA ALA A 187 -4.59 -14.33 -4.34
C ALA A 187 -3.31 -13.48 -4.40
N SER A 188 -2.53 -13.68 -5.44
CA SER A 188 -1.33 -12.91 -5.71
C SER A 188 -1.29 -12.44 -7.15
N GLU A 189 -0.66 -11.29 -7.39
CA GLU A 189 -0.46 -10.78 -8.73
C GLU A 189 0.89 -10.07 -8.85
N MET A 190 1.62 -10.36 -9.93
CA MET A 190 2.94 -9.79 -10.19
C MET A 190 2.87 -8.59 -11.12
N CYS A 191 3.75 -7.61 -10.88
CA CYS A 191 4.08 -6.57 -11.85
C CYS A 191 5.60 -6.49 -12.04
N ALA A 192 6.03 -6.01 -13.21
CA ALA A 192 7.45 -5.81 -13.51
C ALA A 192 8.01 -4.59 -12.77
N ILE A 193 9.25 -4.72 -12.29
CA ILE A 193 10.11 -3.60 -11.91
C ILE A 193 11.08 -3.38 -13.07
N THR A 194 10.86 -2.33 -13.83
CA THR A 194 11.73 -1.96 -14.96
C THR A 194 12.90 -1.10 -14.51
N PRO A 195 13.97 -0.96 -15.30
CA PRO A 195 15.06 -0.03 -14.98
C PRO A 195 14.60 1.43 -14.83
N HIS A 196 13.48 1.81 -15.42
CA HIS A 196 12.92 3.18 -15.38
C HIS A 196 11.97 3.42 -14.20
N ASP A 197 11.60 2.37 -13.46
CA ASP A 197 10.70 2.52 -12.32
C ASP A 197 11.42 3.15 -11.13
N THR A 198 10.74 4.10 -10.51
CA THR A 198 11.05 4.64 -9.20
C THR A 198 10.08 4.07 -8.17
N VAL A 199 10.33 4.29 -6.89
CA VAL A 199 9.39 3.91 -5.83
C VAL A 199 8.00 4.52 -6.07
N ARG A 200 7.92 5.73 -6.63
CA ARG A 200 6.63 6.39 -6.93
C ARG A 200 5.84 5.66 -8.03
N THR A 201 6.51 5.28 -9.13
CA THR A 201 5.84 4.52 -10.20
C THR A 201 5.42 3.13 -9.71
N MET A 202 6.24 2.51 -8.87
CA MET A 202 5.92 1.23 -8.28
C MET A 202 4.76 1.30 -7.27
N GLN A 203 4.64 2.39 -6.48
CA GLN A 203 3.47 2.63 -5.64
C GLN A 203 2.19 2.71 -6.47
N TYR A 204 2.24 3.37 -7.63
CA TYR A 204 1.10 3.43 -8.53
C TYR A 204 0.75 2.06 -9.13
N LYS A 205 1.75 1.30 -9.61
CA LYS A 205 1.55 -0.09 -10.07
C LYS A 205 0.94 -0.95 -8.97
N ASN A 206 1.44 -0.82 -7.75
CA ASN A 206 0.92 -1.52 -6.57
C ASN A 206 -0.57 -1.21 -6.34
N MET A 207 -0.98 0.06 -6.45
CA MET A 207 -2.38 0.46 -6.34
C MET A 207 -3.24 -0.17 -7.44
N LEU A 208 -2.78 -0.22 -8.68
CA LEU A 208 -3.50 -0.87 -9.78
C LEU A 208 -3.71 -2.37 -9.54
N VAL A 209 -2.66 -3.05 -9.05
CA VAL A 209 -2.73 -4.47 -8.69
C VAL A 209 -3.66 -4.68 -7.49
N SER A 210 -3.58 -3.81 -6.46
CA SER A 210 -4.48 -3.88 -5.29
C SER A 210 -5.94 -3.81 -5.70
N LYS A 211 -6.31 -2.89 -6.59
CA LYS A 211 -7.68 -2.77 -7.10
C LYS A 211 -8.15 -4.04 -7.80
N ARG A 212 -7.29 -4.69 -8.60
CA ARG A 212 -7.64 -5.97 -9.26
C ARG A 212 -7.82 -7.11 -8.26
N LEU A 213 -6.96 -7.20 -7.25
CA LEU A 213 -7.06 -8.22 -6.22
C LEU A 213 -8.30 -8.02 -5.34
N ILE A 214 -8.63 -6.76 -4.98
CA ILE A 214 -9.86 -6.42 -4.26
C ILE A 214 -11.10 -6.78 -5.09
N ALA A 215 -11.10 -6.49 -6.38
CA ALA A 215 -12.23 -6.87 -7.24
C ALA A 215 -12.45 -8.39 -7.28
N LYS A 216 -11.39 -9.19 -7.30
CA LYS A 216 -11.47 -10.65 -7.18
C LYS A 216 -12.04 -11.08 -5.83
N LEU A 217 -11.59 -10.44 -4.73
CA LEU A 217 -12.08 -10.75 -3.38
C LEU A 217 -13.56 -10.40 -3.22
N ILE A 218 -13.99 -9.23 -3.66
CA ILE A 218 -15.41 -8.82 -3.61
C ILE A 218 -16.28 -9.76 -4.46
N ALA A 219 -15.82 -10.16 -5.64
CA ALA A 219 -16.56 -11.13 -6.46
C ALA A 219 -16.69 -12.51 -5.77
N ALA A 220 -15.64 -12.98 -5.10
CA ALA A 220 -15.67 -14.20 -4.32
C ALA A 220 -16.59 -14.09 -3.10
N HIS A 221 -16.58 -12.94 -2.40
CA HIS A 221 -17.48 -12.62 -1.30
C HIS A 221 -18.95 -12.69 -1.75
N GLN A 222 -19.29 -12.01 -2.85
CA GLN A 222 -20.63 -12.01 -3.40
C GLN A 222 -21.11 -13.40 -3.86
N ALA A 223 -20.18 -14.27 -4.24
CA ALA A 223 -20.45 -15.65 -4.64
C ALA A 223 -20.43 -16.65 -3.47
N GLY A 224 -20.07 -16.23 -2.25
CA GLY A 224 -19.88 -17.10 -1.09
C GLY A 224 -18.73 -18.11 -1.26
N THR A 225 -17.67 -17.74 -2.01
CA THR A 225 -16.57 -18.64 -2.37
C THR A 225 -15.22 -18.15 -1.88
N VAL A 226 -15.19 -17.24 -0.90
CA VAL A 226 -13.93 -16.76 -0.30
C VAL A 226 -13.18 -17.94 0.32
N SER A 227 -11.99 -18.20 -0.17
CA SER A 227 -11.12 -19.26 0.34
C SER A 227 -9.67 -18.82 0.28
N VAL A 228 -8.87 -19.28 1.22
CA VAL A 228 -7.44 -19.01 1.28
C VAL A 228 -6.65 -20.31 1.18
N HIS A 229 -5.48 -20.25 0.60
CA HIS A 229 -4.51 -21.34 0.61
C HIS A 229 -3.30 -20.94 1.44
N ARG A 230 -2.76 -21.88 2.19
CA ARG A 230 -1.54 -21.64 2.95
C ARG A 230 -0.35 -21.88 2.05
N GLU A 231 0.43 -20.84 1.83
CA GLU A 231 1.74 -20.99 1.21
C GLU A 231 2.68 -21.73 2.19
N SER A 232 3.04 -22.97 1.82
CA SER A 232 4.03 -23.76 2.55
C SER A 232 5.37 -23.64 1.84
N ARG A 233 6.26 -22.84 2.36
CA ARG A 233 7.62 -22.71 1.83
C ARG A 233 8.61 -22.77 2.98
N ASP A 234 9.71 -23.47 2.77
CA ASP A 234 10.80 -23.64 3.73
C ASP A 234 11.63 -22.35 3.92
N PHE A 235 11.31 -21.29 3.16
CA PHE A 235 12.03 -20.03 3.16
C PHE A 235 11.22 -18.92 3.80
N ASP A 236 11.67 -18.44 4.95
CA ASP A 236 11.18 -17.23 5.61
C ASP A 236 12.30 -16.18 5.60
N SER A 237 11.98 -14.94 5.24
CA SER A 237 12.93 -13.83 5.26
C SER A 237 12.25 -12.54 5.66
N TRP A 238 13.02 -11.62 6.25
CA TRP A 238 12.51 -10.36 6.79
C TRP A 238 13.31 -9.16 6.30
N TYR A 239 12.61 -8.12 5.85
CA TYR A 239 13.20 -6.84 5.57
C TYR A 239 13.25 -5.95 6.82
N ASN A 240 14.41 -5.42 7.11
CA ASN A 240 14.62 -4.49 8.21
C ASN A 240 13.93 -3.14 7.95
N LYS A 241 13.55 -2.47 9.05
CA LYS A 241 13.09 -1.09 9.00
C LYS A 241 14.24 -0.21 8.50
N ARG A 242 13.96 0.62 7.48
CA ARG A 242 14.89 1.63 6.99
C ARG A 242 14.65 2.98 7.66
N THR A 243 15.70 3.77 7.75
CA THR A 243 15.72 5.15 8.24
C THR A 243 16.20 6.08 7.13
N ALA A 244 16.14 7.38 7.34
CA ALA A 244 16.69 8.35 6.39
C ALA A 244 18.22 8.20 6.23
N ALA A 245 18.93 7.73 7.27
CA ALA A 245 20.38 7.51 7.22
C ALA A 245 20.79 6.42 6.20
N ASP A 246 19.91 5.43 5.96
CA ASP A 246 20.14 4.35 5.00
C ASP A 246 20.10 4.83 3.53
N GLY A 247 19.81 6.10 3.30
CA GLY A 247 19.87 6.75 1.99
C GLY A 247 21.24 7.34 1.65
N LYS A 248 22.27 7.18 2.51
CA LYS A 248 23.63 7.70 2.23
C LYS A 248 24.25 6.96 1.06
N LEU A 249 24.76 7.74 0.07
CA LEU A 249 25.47 7.21 -1.08
C LEU A 249 26.93 6.90 -0.70
N ASP A 250 27.39 5.71 -1.08
CA ASP A 250 28.79 5.31 -1.05
C ASP A 250 29.29 5.18 -2.50
N PHE A 251 30.03 6.16 -2.99
CA PHE A 251 30.49 6.19 -4.37
C PHE A 251 31.53 5.09 -4.71
N HIS A 252 31.99 4.29 -3.74
CA HIS A 252 32.75 3.08 -3.98
C HIS A 252 31.90 1.88 -4.37
N ASP A 253 30.55 1.99 -4.24
CA ASP A 253 29.63 0.96 -4.68
C ASP A 253 29.40 1.05 -6.21
N ARG A 254 28.86 -0.02 -6.77
CA ARG A 254 28.58 -0.11 -8.22
C ARG A 254 27.53 0.90 -8.63
N THR A 255 27.69 1.50 -9.80
CA THR A 255 26.75 2.45 -10.42
C THR A 255 25.29 1.96 -10.33
N ARG A 256 25.06 0.68 -10.61
CA ARG A 256 23.73 0.07 -10.56
C ARG A 256 23.12 0.09 -9.15
N ASN A 257 23.90 -0.17 -8.11
CA ASN A 257 23.44 -0.16 -6.73
C ASN A 257 23.06 1.26 -6.29
N LEU A 258 23.90 2.24 -6.61
CA LEU A 258 23.62 3.66 -6.34
C LEU A 258 22.36 4.12 -7.07
N TYR A 259 22.23 3.77 -8.35
CA TYR A 259 21.03 4.07 -9.12
C TYR A 259 19.77 3.46 -8.49
N ASN A 260 19.82 2.19 -8.09
CA ASN A 260 18.74 1.50 -7.45
C ASN A 260 18.38 2.13 -6.08
N LEU A 261 19.39 2.51 -5.29
CA LEU A 261 19.16 3.21 -4.03
C LEU A 261 18.45 4.54 -4.28
N ILE A 262 18.94 5.38 -5.19
CA ILE A 262 18.36 6.69 -5.49
C ILE A 262 16.90 6.54 -5.92
N ARG A 263 16.59 5.70 -6.90
CA ARG A 263 15.22 5.50 -7.39
C ARG A 263 14.30 4.80 -6.40
N GLY A 264 14.87 3.99 -5.48
CA GLY A 264 14.15 3.28 -4.43
C GLY A 264 13.78 4.14 -3.22
N VAL A 265 14.47 5.28 -3.00
CA VAL A 265 14.22 6.16 -1.85
C VAL A 265 13.85 7.59 -2.24
N THR A 266 13.63 7.87 -3.53
CA THR A 266 13.15 9.17 -3.99
C THR A 266 11.77 9.51 -3.43
N ARG A 267 11.24 10.67 -3.73
CA ARG A 267 9.92 11.14 -3.23
C ARG A 267 8.83 10.07 -3.36
N PRO A 268 8.01 9.87 -2.34
CA PRO A 268 7.78 10.70 -1.13
C PRO A 268 8.72 10.40 0.05
N PHE A 269 9.75 9.60 -0.13
CA PHE A 269 10.75 9.31 0.90
C PHE A 269 11.80 10.42 0.99
N PRO A 270 12.67 10.40 2.04
CA PRO A 270 13.67 11.46 2.29
C PRO A 270 14.72 11.69 1.20
N GLY A 271 14.84 10.77 0.23
CA GLY A 271 15.84 10.81 -0.84
C GLY A 271 17.17 10.16 -0.44
N ALA A 272 17.98 9.84 -1.46
CA ALA A 272 19.38 9.48 -1.27
C ALA A 272 20.19 10.75 -1.04
N PHE A 273 21.36 10.65 -0.39
CA PHE A 273 22.17 11.82 -0.10
C PHE A 273 23.66 11.50 -0.03
N CYS A 274 24.47 12.53 -0.28
CA CYS A 274 25.90 12.54 -0.01
C CYS A 274 26.29 13.83 0.72
N PHE A 275 27.59 14.00 0.98
CA PHE A 275 28.15 15.23 1.51
C PHE A 275 29.18 15.79 0.54
N CYS A 276 29.13 17.10 0.32
CA CYS A 276 30.13 17.84 -0.44
C CYS A 276 30.58 19.04 0.40
N ASN A 277 31.85 19.15 0.71
CA ASN A 277 32.42 20.18 1.58
C ASN A 277 31.71 20.31 2.94
N GLY A 278 31.24 19.18 3.50
CA GLY A 278 30.51 19.14 4.76
C GLY A 278 29.01 19.43 4.65
N GLU A 279 28.52 19.88 3.51
CA GLU A 279 27.09 20.12 3.27
C GLU A 279 26.38 18.88 2.76
N LYS A 280 25.19 18.62 3.27
CA LYS A 280 24.33 17.51 2.82
C LYS A 280 23.63 17.85 1.51
N ILE A 281 23.90 17.06 0.48
CA ILE A 281 23.24 17.16 -0.83
C ILE A 281 22.27 15.99 -0.99
N THR A 282 20.98 16.29 -1.24
CA THR A 282 19.97 15.25 -1.52
C THR A 282 19.90 15.00 -3.04
N VAL A 283 20.03 13.73 -3.42
CA VAL A 283 19.97 13.27 -4.81
C VAL A 283 18.60 12.64 -5.06
N TRP A 284 17.77 13.33 -5.82
CA TRP A 284 16.40 12.90 -6.12
C TRP A 284 16.29 12.01 -7.33
N SER A 285 17.19 12.16 -8.30
CA SER A 285 17.24 11.34 -9.51
C SER A 285 18.66 11.24 -10.04
N ALA A 286 18.98 10.14 -10.65
CA ALA A 286 20.19 9.90 -11.39
C ALA A 286 19.89 8.91 -12.53
N HIS A 287 20.84 8.80 -13.45
CA HIS A 287 20.86 7.76 -14.48
C HIS A 287 22.29 7.28 -14.64
N PRO A 288 22.55 5.99 -14.89
CA PRO A 288 23.84 5.55 -15.36
C PRO A 288 24.21 6.33 -16.62
N PHE A 289 25.42 6.90 -16.65
CA PHE A 289 25.85 7.70 -17.79
C PHE A 289 26.43 6.78 -18.87
N ASP A 290 27.44 6.00 -18.51
CA ASP A 290 28.10 5.04 -19.39
C ASP A 290 28.72 3.92 -18.56
N GLU A 291 28.76 2.70 -19.09
CA GLU A 291 29.36 1.53 -18.42
C GLU A 291 30.65 1.05 -19.15
N MET A 292 31.02 1.71 -20.24
CA MET A 292 32.16 1.30 -21.09
C MET A 292 33.31 2.33 -21.11
N LEU A 293 33.00 3.62 -20.89
CA LEU A 293 34.01 4.66 -20.81
C LEU A 293 34.87 4.50 -19.55
N ASP A 294 36.20 4.58 -19.74
CA ASP A 294 37.11 4.50 -18.61
C ASP A 294 37.25 5.85 -17.90
N PHE A 295 36.78 5.89 -16.68
CA PHE A 295 36.91 7.01 -15.76
C PHE A 295 37.81 6.68 -14.55
N SER A 296 38.67 5.67 -14.65
CA SER A 296 39.54 5.20 -13.56
C SER A 296 40.54 6.25 -13.04
N MET A 297 40.80 7.29 -13.84
CA MET A 297 41.65 8.43 -13.44
C MET A 297 40.98 9.34 -12.38
N TYR A 298 39.67 9.26 -12.18
CA TYR A 298 38.93 10.04 -11.18
C TYR A 298 38.70 9.21 -9.92
N ALA A 299 38.69 9.87 -8.77
CA ALA A 299 38.35 9.20 -7.51
C ALA A 299 36.82 8.97 -7.39
N PRO A 300 36.37 7.89 -6.70
CA PRO A 300 34.93 7.70 -6.41
C PRO A 300 34.35 8.93 -5.72
N GLY A 301 33.22 9.43 -6.26
CA GLY A 301 32.52 10.65 -5.80
C GLY A 301 33.05 11.94 -6.44
N GLU A 302 34.11 11.88 -7.24
CA GLU A 302 34.62 13.03 -7.96
C GLU A 302 33.69 13.41 -9.13
N ILE A 303 33.50 14.73 -9.33
CA ILE A 303 32.74 15.27 -10.45
C ILE A 303 33.66 15.27 -11.67
N ILE A 304 33.31 14.47 -12.67
CA ILE A 304 34.06 14.35 -13.92
C ILE A 304 33.77 15.57 -14.82
N ASP A 305 32.50 15.93 -14.97
CA ASP A 305 32.07 17.01 -15.85
C ASP A 305 30.62 17.48 -15.49
N ILE A 306 30.24 18.59 -16.12
CA ILE A 306 28.86 19.13 -16.05
C ILE A 306 28.28 19.17 -17.46
N PHE A 307 27.28 18.36 -17.71
CA PHE A 307 26.59 18.28 -18.99
C PHE A 307 25.09 18.55 -18.81
N ASP A 308 24.54 19.48 -19.56
CA ASP A 308 23.10 19.84 -19.53
C ASP A 308 22.56 20.07 -18.10
N LYS A 309 23.31 20.84 -17.29
CA LYS A 309 23.01 21.13 -15.88
C LYS A 309 22.95 19.88 -14.98
N LYS A 310 23.54 18.79 -15.37
CA LYS A 310 23.67 17.56 -14.60
C LYS A 310 25.15 17.29 -14.31
N LEU A 311 25.41 16.77 -13.13
CA LEU A 311 26.74 16.35 -12.72
C LEU A 311 27.01 14.93 -13.21
N ILE A 312 28.15 14.72 -13.88
CA ILE A 312 28.71 13.39 -14.14
C ILE A 312 29.66 13.08 -13.01
N VAL A 313 29.35 12.03 -12.23
CA VAL A 313 30.09 11.68 -11.02
C VAL A 313 30.65 10.27 -11.15
N ARG A 314 31.90 10.09 -10.74
CA ARG A 314 32.55 8.78 -10.74
C ARG A 314 31.98 7.87 -9.64
N THR A 315 31.62 6.65 -9.99
CA THR A 315 31.18 5.57 -9.08
C THR A 315 32.05 4.35 -9.21
#